data_3fc6f20779331e4b4af50842f4503192
#
_entry.id   3fc6f20779331e4b4af50842f4503192
#
_cell.length_a   1.000
_cell.length_b   1.000
_cell.length_c   1.000
_cell.angle_alpha   90.00
_cell.angle_beta   90.00
_cell.angle_gamma   90.00
#
_symmetry.space_group_name_H-M   'P 1'
#
loop_
_entity.id
_entity.type
_entity.pdbx_description
1 polymer ?
#
loop_
_entity_poly.entity_id
_entity_poly.type
_entity_poly.pdbx_seq_one_letter_code
_entity_poly.pdbx_strand_id
1 'polypeptide(L)'
;MAHIELVRTRHPKPDKKWNNDYSVFRNELNQSLLGLLDKLTEKKLSEKEIRLCVYCLLYYDISTKVLAEYMIYSAVGIRTFKQRTAKKIGTTAANLYDFLVEMAISD
;
A
#
# COMPACT_ATOMS: atom_id res chain seq x y z
N MET A 1 5.78 14.01 -6.79
CA MET A 1 5.62 13.27 -5.53
C MET A 1 4.90 14.05 -4.46
N ALA A 2 4.57 15.30 -4.75
CA ALA A 2 3.89 16.17 -3.78
C ALA A 2 2.56 15.61 -3.29
N HIS A 3 1.79 14.94 -4.15
CA HIS A 3 0.51 14.37 -3.76
C HIS A 3 0.65 13.19 -2.79
N ILE A 4 1.70 12.38 -2.92
CA ILE A 4 1.95 11.27 -2.00
C ILE A 4 2.33 11.82 -0.62
N GLU A 5 3.14 12.87 -0.58
CA GLU A 5 3.52 13.51 0.67
C GLU A 5 2.34 14.18 1.36
N LEU A 6 1.40 14.76 0.58
CA LEU A 6 0.17 15.32 1.14
C LEU A 6 -0.68 14.25 1.82
N VAL A 7 -0.83 13.09 1.19
CA VAL A 7 -1.54 11.97 1.80
C VAL A 7 -0.84 11.50 3.07
N ARG A 8 0.49 11.41 3.03
CA ARG A 8 1.31 11.04 4.17
C ARG A 8 1.14 12.01 5.34
N THR A 9 1.05 13.31 5.03
CA THR A 9 0.84 14.36 6.04
C THR A 9 -0.53 14.22 6.71
N ARG A 10 -1.57 13.88 5.95
CA ARG A 10 -2.92 13.66 6.48
C ARG A 10 -3.01 12.38 7.31
N HIS A 11 -2.23 11.37 6.95
CA HIS A 11 -2.24 10.06 7.60
C HIS A 11 -0.83 9.67 8.01
N PRO A 12 -0.25 10.36 9.02
CA PRO A 12 1.18 10.17 9.38
C PRO A 12 1.51 8.81 9.96
N LYS A 13 0.51 8.08 10.44
CA LYS A 13 0.68 6.74 11.01
C LYS A 13 -0.41 5.82 10.49
N PRO A 14 -0.12 4.51 10.31
CA PRO A 14 -1.16 3.54 10.02
C PRO A 14 -2.17 3.57 11.17
N ASP A 15 -3.44 3.67 10.85
CA ASP A 15 -4.51 3.76 11.84
C ASP A 15 -5.28 2.43 11.89
N LYS A 16 -5.56 1.96 13.09
CA LYS A 16 -6.40 0.79 13.29
C LYS A 16 -7.80 0.98 12.71
N LYS A 17 -8.25 2.21 12.58
CA LYS A 17 -9.50 2.55 11.89
C LYS A 17 -9.50 2.05 10.44
N TRP A 18 -8.34 1.98 9.80
CA TRP A 18 -8.23 1.47 8.45
C TRP A 18 -8.69 0.01 8.33
N ASN A 19 -8.55 -0.77 9.40
CA ASN A 19 -9.04 -2.14 9.42
C ASN A 19 -10.56 -2.21 9.51
N ASN A 20 -11.19 -1.22 10.16
CA ASN A 20 -12.64 -1.18 10.35
C ASN A 20 -13.35 -0.34 9.27
N ASP A 21 -12.75 0.79 8.88
CA ASP A 21 -13.35 1.76 7.97
C ASP A 21 -12.59 1.91 6.65
N TYR A 22 -11.83 0.89 6.26
CA TYR A 22 -11.01 0.94 5.04
C TYR A 22 -11.83 1.28 3.80
N SER A 23 -13.04 0.74 3.69
CA SER A 23 -13.90 1.02 2.54
C SER A 23 -14.24 2.51 2.40
N VAL A 24 -14.34 3.22 3.53
CA VAL A 24 -14.60 4.67 3.53
C VAL A 24 -13.37 5.43 3.05
N PHE A 25 -12.18 5.06 3.53
CA PHE A 25 -10.93 5.71 3.15
C PHE A 25 -10.47 5.35 1.74
N ARG A 26 -10.89 4.21 1.23
CA ARG A 26 -10.41 3.67 -0.04
C ARG A 26 -10.62 4.66 -1.20
N ASN A 27 -11.79 5.23 -1.31
CA ASN A 27 -12.10 6.17 -2.39
C ASN A 27 -11.27 7.45 -2.28
N GLU A 28 -11.13 7.97 -1.06
CA GLU A 28 -10.30 9.15 -0.82
C GLU A 28 -8.84 8.88 -1.18
N LEU A 29 -8.31 7.74 -0.72
CA LEU A 29 -6.93 7.33 -1.04
C LEU A 29 -6.74 7.16 -2.54
N ASN A 30 -7.70 6.55 -3.23
CA ASN A 30 -7.62 6.35 -4.67
C ASN A 30 -7.53 7.69 -5.41
N GLN A 31 -8.38 8.64 -5.04
CA GLN A 31 -8.35 9.97 -5.64
C GLN A 31 -7.04 10.70 -5.33
N SER A 32 -6.59 10.64 -4.09
CA SER A 32 -5.36 11.29 -3.65
C SER A 32 -4.12 10.69 -4.29
N LEU A 33 -4.17 9.43 -4.67
CA LEU A 33 -3.06 8.71 -5.31
C LEU A 33 -3.25 8.56 -6.82
N LEU A 34 -4.08 9.41 -7.42
CA LEU A 34 -4.29 9.49 -8.87
C LEU A 34 -4.76 8.18 -9.50
N GLY A 35 -5.66 7.48 -8.80
CA GLY A 35 -6.24 6.24 -9.31
C GLY A 35 -5.36 5.02 -9.14
N LEU A 36 -4.35 5.08 -8.27
CA LEU A 36 -3.46 3.94 -8.04
C LEU A 36 -4.21 2.67 -7.63
N LEU A 37 -5.21 2.80 -6.75
CA LEU A 37 -5.95 1.64 -6.27
C LEU A 37 -6.73 0.97 -7.39
N ASP A 38 -7.28 1.74 -8.33
CA ASP A 38 -7.94 1.19 -9.51
C ASP A 38 -6.94 0.47 -10.42
N LYS A 39 -5.74 1.01 -10.60
CA LYS A 39 -4.68 0.36 -11.37
C LYS A 39 -4.29 -0.97 -10.75
N LEU A 40 -4.19 -1.03 -9.42
CA LEU A 40 -3.89 -2.28 -8.70
C LEU A 40 -5.04 -3.29 -8.83
N THR A 41 -6.28 -2.82 -8.80
CA THR A 41 -7.44 -3.68 -9.00
C THR A 41 -7.41 -4.31 -10.40
N GLU A 42 -7.01 -3.56 -11.41
CA GLU A 42 -6.86 -4.08 -12.78
C GLU A 42 -5.80 -5.19 -12.87
N LYS A 43 -4.80 -5.16 -11.98
CA LYS A 43 -3.78 -6.21 -11.89
C LYS A 43 -4.26 -7.41 -11.07
N LYS A 44 -5.54 -7.46 -10.73
CA LYS A 44 -6.19 -8.56 -10.00
C LYS A 44 -5.69 -8.74 -8.57
N LEU A 45 -5.25 -7.67 -7.93
CA LEU A 45 -4.92 -7.70 -6.51
C LEU A 45 -6.19 -7.73 -5.68
N SER A 46 -6.15 -8.50 -4.58
CA SER A 46 -7.21 -8.47 -3.57
C SER A 46 -7.16 -7.15 -2.79
N GLU A 47 -8.23 -6.79 -2.11
CA GLU A 47 -8.26 -5.60 -1.25
C GLU A 47 -7.16 -5.64 -0.19
N LYS A 48 -6.85 -6.81 0.32
CA LYS A 48 -5.79 -6.98 1.32
C LYS A 48 -4.41 -6.71 0.72
N GLU A 49 -4.18 -7.15 -0.51
CA GLU A 49 -2.95 -6.87 -1.24
C GLU A 49 -2.82 -5.39 -1.58
N ILE A 50 -3.93 -4.74 -1.96
CA ILE A 50 -3.96 -3.29 -2.22
C ILE A 50 -3.65 -2.52 -0.95
N ARG A 51 -4.21 -2.93 0.19
CA ARG A 51 -3.91 -2.31 1.48
C ARG A 51 -2.42 -2.41 1.82
N LEU A 52 -1.80 -3.56 1.57
CA LEU A 52 -0.36 -3.73 1.76
C LEU A 52 0.41 -2.72 0.92
N CYS A 53 0.05 -2.56 -0.35
CA CYS A 53 0.69 -1.59 -1.24
C CYS A 53 0.54 -0.17 -0.73
N VAL A 54 -0.64 0.20 -0.22
CA VAL A 54 -0.87 1.53 0.36
C VAL A 54 0.05 1.76 1.56
N TYR A 55 0.15 0.78 2.46
CA TYR A 55 1.06 0.90 3.62
C TYR A 55 2.51 1.03 3.18
N CYS A 56 2.95 0.25 2.20
CA CYS A 56 4.31 0.31 1.69
C CYS A 56 4.61 1.66 1.02
N LEU A 57 3.63 2.24 0.37
CA LEU A 57 3.80 3.53 -0.31
C LEU A 57 3.81 4.70 0.67
N LEU A 58 2.85 4.73 1.60
CA LEU A 58 2.72 5.84 2.54
C LEU A 58 3.73 5.75 3.69
N TYR A 59 4.08 4.55 4.09
CA TYR A 59 4.95 4.32 5.24
C TYR A 59 6.14 3.46 4.86
N TYR A 60 6.89 3.89 3.85
CA TYR A 60 8.01 3.13 3.27
C TYR A 60 9.10 2.79 4.28
N ASP A 61 9.21 3.57 5.35
CA ASP A 61 10.19 3.36 6.43
C ASP A 61 9.65 2.51 7.58
N ILE A 62 8.43 2.03 7.47
CA ILE A 62 7.84 1.17 8.50
C ILE A 62 8.59 -0.16 8.58
N SER A 63 8.90 -0.60 9.82
CA SER A 63 9.58 -1.88 10.00
C SER A 63 8.66 -3.05 9.64
N THR A 64 9.26 -4.16 9.22
CA THR A 64 8.50 -5.38 8.90
C THR A 64 7.63 -5.82 10.09
N LYS A 65 8.17 -5.71 11.30
CA LYS A 65 7.44 -6.09 12.52
C LYS A 65 6.18 -5.25 12.70
N VAL A 66 6.29 -3.93 12.55
CA VAL A 66 5.16 -3.02 12.72
C VAL A 66 4.14 -3.23 11.61
N LEU A 67 4.60 -3.40 10.38
CA LEU A 67 3.71 -3.69 9.25
C LEU A 67 2.93 -4.98 9.49
N ALA A 68 3.59 -6.03 10.00
CA ALA A 68 2.94 -7.30 10.31
C ALA A 68 1.83 -7.12 11.36
N GLU A 69 2.08 -6.30 12.38
CA GLU A 69 1.09 -6.02 13.42
C GLU A 69 -0.16 -5.35 12.84
N TYR A 70 0.02 -4.34 11.98
CA TYR A 70 -1.11 -3.63 11.37
C TYR A 70 -1.89 -4.50 10.38
N MET A 71 -1.19 -5.41 9.69
CA MET A 71 -1.82 -6.32 8.73
C MET A 71 -2.32 -7.62 9.35
N ILE A 72 -2.02 -7.83 10.64
CA ILE A 72 -2.39 -9.04 11.41
C ILE A 72 -1.72 -10.29 10.80
N TYR A 73 -0.41 -10.21 10.61
CA TYR A 73 0.43 -11.31 10.13
C TYR A 73 1.62 -11.52 11.05
N SER A 74 2.23 -12.70 10.97
CA SER A 74 3.56 -12.91 11.54
C SER A 74 4.61 -12.19 10.68
N ALA A 75 5.81 -11.96 11.24
CA ALA A 75 6.89 -11.33 10.48
C ALA A 75 7.27 -12.13 9.23
N VAL A 76 7.27 -13.46 9.31
CA VAL A 76 7.53 -14.32 8.16
C VAL A 76 6.38 -14.25 7.16
N GLY A 77 5.14 -14.30 7.65
CA GLY A 77 3.95 -14.24 6.81
C GLY A 77 3.86 -12.95 6.01
N ILE A 78 4.19 -11.80 6.63
CA ILE A 78 4.12 -10.51 5.94
C ILE A 78 5.18 -10.42 4.84
N ARG A 79 6.38 -10.98 5.04
CA ARG A 79 7.42 -11.01 4.02
C ARG A 79 6.98 -11.81 2.81
N THR A 80 6.41 -12.99 3.03
CA THR A 80 5.89 -13.83 1.96
C THR A 80 4.76 -13.13 1.21
N PHE A 81 3.86 -12.49 1.93
CA PHE A 81 2.74 -11.75 1.35
C PHE A 81 3.24 -10.59 0.48
N LYS A 82 4.23 -9.85 0.98
CA LYS A 82 4.84 -8.75 0.24
C LYS A 82 5.50 -9.23 -1.05
N GLN A 83 6.23 -10.35 -1.00
CA GLN A 83 6.88 -10.94 -2.17
C GLN A 83 5.86 -11.38 -3.23
N ARG A 84 4.77 -12.02 -2.80
CA ARG A 84 3.71 -12.46 -3.71
C ARG A 84 3.00 -11.27 -4.36
N THR A 85 2.70 -10.25 -3.57
CA THR A 85 2.05 -9.03 -4.06
C THR A 85 2.93 -8.32 -5.08
N ALA A 86 4.21 -8.16 -4.78
CA ALA A 86 5.16 -7.53 -5.69
C ALA A 86 5.25 -8.30 -7.01
N LYS A 87 5.29 -9.63 -6.96
CA LYS A 87 5.33 -10.47 -8.14
C LYS A 87 4.10 -10.31 -9.02
N LYS A 88 2.91 -10.20 -8.42
CA LYS A 88 1.67 -9.97 -9.17
C LYS A 88 1.70 -8.65 -9.93
N ILE A 89 2.34 -7.64 -9.36
CA ILE A 89 2.44 -6.32 -9.99
C ILE A 89 3.51 -6.31 -11.09
N GLY A 90 4.49 -7.20 -11.01
CA GLY A 90 5.58 -7.29 -11.98
C GLY A 90 6.89 -6.72 -11.46
N THR A 91 7.11 -6.75 -10.15
CA THR A 91 8.32 -6.26 -9.52
C THR A 91 8.78 -7.20 -8.41
N THR A 92 9.77 -6.77 -7.62
CA THR A 92 10.25 -7.50 -6.44
C THR A 92 9.89 -6.74 -5.18
N ALA A 93 9.95 -7.43 -4.03
CA ALA A 93 9.70 -6.79 -2.74
C ALA A 93 10.65 -5.63 -2.48
N ALA A 94 11.91 -5.75 -2.91
CA ALA A 94 12.91 -4.69 -2.73
C ALA A 94 12.59 -3.44 -3.55
N ASN A 95 11.96 -3.60 -4.71
CA ASN A 95 11.65 -2.50 -5.62
C ASN A 95 10.18 -2.06 -5.55
N LEU A 96 9.42 -2.64 -4.65
CA LEU A 96 7.97 -2.40 -4.58
C LEU A 96 7.63 -0.93 -4.38
N TYR A 97 8.31 -0.25 -3.47
CA TYR A 97 8.06 1.17 -3.20
C TYR A 97 8.26 2.02 -4.47
N ASP A 98 9.42 1.87 -5.12
CA ASP A 98 9.72 2.67 -6.32
C ASP A 98 8.75 2.37 -7.45
N PHE A 99 8.36 1.11 -7.61
CA PHE A 99 7.40 0.70 -8.62
C PHE A 99 6.02 1.33 -8.37
N LEU A 100 5.57 1.33 -7.12
CA LEU A 100 4.29 1.94 -6.74
C LEU A 100 4.30 3.45 -6.94
N VAL A 101 5.42 4.10 -6.64
CA VAL A 101 5.58 5.54 -6.88
C VAL A 101 5.40 5.84 -8.38
N GLU A 102 6.05 5.09 -9.24
CA GLU A 102 5.92 5.27 -10.68
C GLU A 102 4.48 5.05 -11.17
N MET A 103 3.81 4.02 -10.64
CA MET A 103 2.40 3.79 -10.96
C MET A 103 1.50 4.95 -10.52
N ALA A 104 1.78 5.53 -9.36
CA ALA A 104 0.97 6.61 -8.81
C ALA A 104 1.11 7.92 -9.60
N ILE A 105 2.29 8.17 -10.20
CA ILE A 105 2.53 9.40 -10.94
C ILE A 105 2.37 9.27 -12.46
N SER A 106 2.24 8.05 -12.98
CA SER A 106 2.03 7.84 -14.41
C SER A 106 0.53 7.87 -14.75
N ASP A 107 0.23 8.42 -15.88
CA ASP A 107 -1.16 8.50 -16.38
C ASP A 107 -1.65 7.17 -16.94
#